data_a78a6d420cf43bc8bc25e8ea9a9652c6
#
_entry.id   a78a6d420cf43bc8bc25e8ea9a9652c6
#
_cell.length_a   1.000
_cell.length_b   1.000
_cell.length_c   1.000
_cell.angle_alpha   90.00
_cell.angle_beta   90.00
_cell.angle_gamma   90.00
#
_symmetry.space_group_name_H-M   'P 1'
#
loop_
_entity.id
_entity.type
_entity.pdbx_description
1 polymer ?
#
loop_
_entity_poly.entity_id
_entity_poly.type
_entity_poly.pdbx_seq_one_letter_code
_entity_poly.pdbx_strand_id
1 'polypeptide(L)'
;MSNVGVTDAPLLSMDEDLFSVKPYVTGLSSFINTCETPMTISIQGDWGSGKTSMMNMIKENMLDTVWPIWFNTWQFSQFRMGNGLAFSMIDVLIKGLGGKKNVLSTVAKGVLGFTRKVACVATDAVVGGEAAGMIRDVTTPTEDVDVAQEILRLKENFQKLVDEKLAKEKKNRVVIFVDDLDRLEPAKAVELLEILKLFLDCKNCVFILAVDYEVVTTGIREKYGDNVSAQKGRNFFDKIIQLPFKIPVAHYSVSKYVGDMMSKIGISVEGNDNELFTALIRTSIGFNPRAMKRLFNTYQLLDFVSRGTVMNIPNNI
;
A
#
# COMPACT_ATOMS: atom_id res chain seq x y z
N MET A 1 4.27 32.81 14.96
CA MET A 1 3.95 31.65 15.81
C MET A 1 4.42 30.41 15.08
N SER A 2 5.30 29.62 15.67
CA SER A 2 5.69 28.33 15.08
C SER A 2 4.46 27.39 15.10
N ASN A 3 4.26 26.66 14.00
CA ASN A 3 3.19 25.66 13.96
C ASN A 3 3.44 24.60 15.03
N VAL A 4 2.42 24.32 15.83
CA VAL A 4 2.45 23.32 16.89
C VAL A 4 1.88 22.01 16.39
N GLY A 5 2.48 20.91 16.80
CA GLY A 5 2.08 19.57 16.38
C GLY A 5 2.77 19.08 15.12
N VAL A 6 2.86 17.76 15.00
CA VAL A 6 3.44 17.04 13.86
C VAL A 6 2.35 16.28 13.16
N THR A 7 2.14 16.55 11.88
CA THR A 7 1.13 15.85 11.08
C THR A 7 1.54 14.40 10.82
N ASP A 8 0.55 13.50 10.74
CA ASP A 8 0.77 12.08 10.37
C ASP A 8 0.73 11.88 8.84
N ALA A 9 1.04 12.95 8.07
CA ALA A 9 1.16 12.85 6.62
C ALA A 9 2.41 12.04 6.23
N PRO A 10 2.33 11.22 5.18
CA PRO A 10 3.50 10.60 4.59
C PRO A 10 4.48 11.65 4.06
N LEU A 11 5.77 11.39 4.19
CA LEU A 11 6.81 12.22 3.57
C LEU A 11 6.70 12.13 2.05
N LEU A 12 6.96 13.23 1.36
CA LEU A 12 6.91 13.30 -0.10
C LEU A 12 8.32 13.32 -0.72
N SER A 13 9.30 13.85 0.01
CA SER A 13 10.67 14.05 -0.47
C SER A 13 11.72 13.44 0.45
N MET A 14 12.87 13.09 -0.15
CA MET A 14 14.05 12.64 0.59
C MET A 14 14.70 13.75 1.45
N ASP A 15 14.40 15.01 1.17
CA ASP A 15 14.89 16.14 1.98
C ASP A 15 14.22 16.18 3.37
N GLU A 16 13.05 15.56 3.50
CA GLU A 16 12.30 15.44 4.75
C GLU A 16 12.74 14.22 5.60
N ASP A 17 13.75 13.44 5.15
CA ASP A 17 14.19 12.22 5.80
C ASP A 17 14.90 12.47 7.14
N LEU A 18 14.15 12.29 8.22
CA LEU A 18 14.66 12.34 9.60
C LEU A 18 15.14 10.99 10.13
N PHE A 19 14.81 9.89 9.45
CA PHE A 19 15.16 8.52 9.88
C PHE A 19 16.39 7.94 9.19
N SER A 20 17.01 8.70 8.28
CA SER A 20 18.18 8.30 7.50
C SER A 20 17.93 7.05 6.64
N VAL A 21 16.76 7.00 5.99
CA VAL A 21 16.37 5.90 5.07
C VAL A 21 16.86 6.10 3.64
N LYS A 22 17.46 7.24 3.34
CA LYS A 22 17.98 7.62 2.01
C LYS A 22 18.80 6.52 1.31
N PRO A 23 19.73 5.79 1.98
CA PRO A 23 20.49 4.71 1.31
C PRO A 23 19.59 3.59 0.77
N TYR A 24 18.53 3.23 1.50
CA TYR A 24 17.58 2.19 1.09
C TYR A 24 16.72 2.67 -0.08
N VAL A 25 16.23 3.92 -0.03
CA VAL A 25 15.48 4.54 -1.14
C VAL A 25 16.33 4.57 -2.40
N THR A 26 17.57 5.04 -2.31
CA THR A 26 18.51 5.13 -3.45
C THR A 26 18.79 3.74 -4.04
N GLY A 27 19.05 2.75 -3.18
CA GLY A 27 19.28 1.37 -3.61
C GLY A 27 18.09 0.76 -4.34
N LEU A 28 16.88 0.91 -3.75
CA LEU A 28 15.64 0.43 -4.37
C LEU A 28 15.34 1.16 -5.68
N SER A 29 15.47 2.47 -5.72
CA SER A 29 15.25 3.25 -6.95
C SER A 29 16.22 2.83 -8.05
N SER A 30 17.50 2.62 -7.74
CA SER A 30 18.49 2.12 -8.68
C SER A 30 18.14 0.73 -9.21
N PHE A 31 17.71 -0.18 -8.32
CA PHE A 31 17.25 -1.51 -8.71
C PHE A 31 16.01 -1.42 -9.62
N ILE A 32 14.98 -0.65 -9.25
CA ILE A 32 13.76 -0.47 -10.02
C ILE A 32 14.03 0.11 -11.41
N ASN A 33 14.99 1.02 -11.52
CA ASN A 33 15.38 1.64 -12.78
C ASN A 33 16.09 0.67 -13.74
N THR A 34 16.72 -0.41 -13.23
CA THR A 34 17.63 -1.27 -14.00
C THR A 34 17.26 -2.75 -14.03
N CYS A 35 16.39 -3.23 -13.12
CA CYS A 35 16.03 -4.64 -13.04
C CYS A 35 15.39 -5.14 -14.35
N GLU A 36 15.46 -6.44 -14.57
CA GLU A 36 14.68 -7.10 -15.61
C GLU A 36 13.18 -7.01 -15.30
N THR A 37 12.36 -6.97 -16.34
CA THR A 37 10.90 -6.87 -16.22
C THR A 37 10.24 -8.08 -16.89
N PRO A 38 9.10 -8.54 -16.40
CA PRO A 38 8.31 -8.01 -15.30
C PRO A 38 8.93 -8.26 -13.92
N MET A 39 8.75 -7.31 -12.98
CA MET A 39 9.23 -7.42 -11.60
C MET A 39 8.17 -7.00 -10.60
N THR A 40 8.02 -7.75 -9.51
CA THR A 40 7.12 -7.40 -8.41
C THR A 40 7.90 -7.31 -7.11
N ILE A 41 7.85 -6.12 -6.51
CA ILE A 41 8.55 -5.78 -5.27
C ILE A 41 7.50 -5.51 -4.19
N SER A 42 7.64 -6.09 -3.02
CA SER A 42 6.83 -5.69 -1.87
C SER A 42 7.63 -4.81 -0.92
N ILE A 43 7.03 -3.70 -0.50
CA ILE A 43 7.49 -2.88 0.62
C ILE A 43 6.72 -3.34 1.85
N GLN A 44 7.39 -4.08 2.74
CA GLN A 44 6.78 -4.74 3.88
C GLN A 44 7.07 -3.98 5.19
N GLY A 45 6.11 -3.92 6.05
CA GLY A 45 6.26 -3.35 7.40
C GLY A 45 4.91 -3.12 8.04
N ASP A 46 4.93 -2.98 9.35
CA ASP A 46 3.76 -2.76 10.18
C ASP A 46 3.07 -1.43 9.82
N TRP A 47 1.86 -1.28 10.30
CA TRP A 47 1.12 -0.03 10.13
C TRP A 47 1.85 1.13 10.82
N GLY A 48 2.09 2.22 10.09
CA GLY A 48 2.84 3.38 10.59
C GLY A 48 4.36 3.27 10.47
N SER A 49 4.91 2.20 9.90
CA SER A 49 6.35 2.01 9.68
C SER A 49 6.95 2.94 8.61
N GLY A 50 6.13 3.60 7.78
CA GLY A 50 6.58 4.51 6.74
C GLY A 50 6.55 3.95 5.31
N LYS A 51 5.77 2.90 5.03
CA LYS A 51 5.64 2.31 3.67
C LYS A 51 5.33 3.33 2.60
N THR A 52 4.27 4.12 2.77
CA THR A 52 3.87 5.18 1.84
C THR A 52 4.95 6.24 1.66
N SER A 53 5.61 6.67 2.76
CA SER A 53 6.71 7.64 2.69
C SER A 53 7.87 7.10 1.85
N MET A 54 8.27 5.85 2.07
CA MET A 54 9.32 5.20 1.28
C MET A 54 8.95 5.10 -0.20
N MET A 55 7.72 4.74 -0.52
CA MET A 55 7.23 4.68 -1.91
C MET A 55 7.22 6.05 -2.59
N ASN A 56 6.84 7.13 -1.86
CA ASN A 56 6.91 8.50 -2.37
C ASN A 56 8.36 8.90 -2.69
N MET A 57 9.28 8.66 -1.76
CA MET A 57 10.70 8.96 -1.96
C MET A 57 11.32 8.13 -3.10
N ILE A 58 10.93 6.86 -3.25
CA ILE A 58 11.33 6.04 -4.40
C ILE A 58 10.81 6.67 -5.70
N LYS A 59 9.53 7.07 -5.74
CA LYS A 59 8.93 7.71 -6.91
C LYS A 59 9.63 9.02 -7.29
N GLU A 60 9.95 9.86 -6.31
CA GLU A 60 10.71 11.10 -6.52
C GLU A 60 12.11 10.83 -7.10
N ASN A 61 12.76 9.76 -6.66
CA ASN A 61 14.13 9.40 -7.07
C ASN A 61 14.21 8.52 -8.33
N MET A 62 13.10 8.37 -9.07
CA MET A 62 13.08 7.63 -10.33
C MET A 62 13.68 8.45 -11.48
N LEU A 63 14.26 7.74 -12.45
CA LEU A 63 14.75 8.36 -13.69
C LEU A 63 13.58 8.86 -14.54
N ASP A 64 13.84 9.88 -15.35
CA ASP A 64 12.86 10.40 -16.35
C ASP A 64 12.45 9.36 -17.39
N THR A 65 13.17 8.25 -17.51
CA THR A 65 12.83 7.14 -18.41
C THR A 65 11.71 6.23 -17.89
N VAL A 66 11.22 6.47 -16.68
CA VAL A 66 10.16 5.68 -16.03
C VAL A 66 8.82 6.41 -16.14
N TRP A 67 7.74 5.65 -16.32
CA TRP A 67 6.36 6.13 -16.24
C TRP A 67 5.69 5.63 -14.96
N PRO A 68 5.47 6.47 -13.92
CA PRO A 68 4.85 6.04 -12.67
C PRO A 68 3.32 6.09 -12.76
N ILE A 69 2.67 5.06 -12.20
CA ILE A 69 1.22 5.03 -11.95
C ILE A 69 1.02 4.73 -10.47
N TRP A 70 0.10 5.46 -9.82
CA TRP A 70 -0.19 5.26 -8.38
C TRP A 70 -1.64 4.86 -8.18
N PHE A 71 -1.85 3.79 -7.43
CA PHE A 71 -3.16 3.34 -6.99
C PHE A 71 -3.19 3.22 -5.47
N ASN A 72 -4.05 4.00 -4.81
CA ASN A 72 -4.28 3.92 -3.37
C ASN A 72 -5.55 3.12 -3.11
N THR A 73 -5.43 1.94 -2.53
CA THR A 73 -6.55 1.01 -2.34
C THR A 73 -7.56 1.54 -1.35
N TRP A 74 -7.12 2.23 -0.28
CA TRP A 74 -7.98 2.80 0.75
C TRP A 74 -8.91 3.87 0.17
N GLN A 75 -8.39 4.77 -0.64
CA GLN A 75 -9.17 5.84 -1.27
C GLN A 75 -10.33 5.29 -2.09
N PHE A 76 -10.13 4.18 -2.79
CA PHE A 76 -11.15 3.58 -3.64
C PHE A 76 -12.08 2.63 -2.88
N SER A 77 -11.64 2.01 -1.78
CA SER A 77 -12.46 1.11 -0.97
C SER A 77 -13.60 1.84 -0.25
N GLN A 78 -13.40 3.12 0.12
CA GLN A 78 -14.40 3.95 0.79
C GLN A 78 -15.66 4.22 -0.06
N PHE A 79 -15.52 4.22 -1.39
CA PHE A 79 -16.59 4.64 -2.30
C PHE A 79 -17.32 3.49 -2.99
N ARG A 80 -16.83 2.24 -2.90
CA ARG A 80 -17.44 1.11 -3.62
C ARG A 80 -17.38 -0.18 -2.80
N MET A 81 -18.56 -0.69 -2.44
CA MET A 81 -18.67 -2.01 -1.80
C MET A 81 -18.61 -3.13 -2.86
N GLY A 82 -17.99 -4.25 -2.51
CA GLY A 82 -17.89 -5.45 -3.35
C GLY A 82 -16.86 -5.37 -4.47
N ASN A 83 -17.13 -6.01 -5.61
CA ASN A 83 -16.21 -6.15 -6.76
C ASN A 83 -15.73 -4.83 -7.40
N GLY A 84 -16.19 -3.68 -6.88
CA GLY A 84 -15.87 -2.36 -7.37
C GLY A 84 -14.40 -1.94 -7.19
N LEU A 85 -13.68 -2.50 -6.20
CA LEU A 85 -12.28 -2.14 -5.92
C LEU A 85 -11.34 -2.64 -7.03
N ALA A 86 -11.47 -3.89 -7.43
CA ALA A 86 -10.72 -4.48 -8.53
C ALA A 86 -10.94 -3.73 -9.84
N PHE A 87 -12.21 -3.41 -10.13
CA PHE A 87 -12.56 -2.59 -11.27
C PHE A 87 -11.93 -1.19 -11.22
N SER A 88 -11.94 -0.55 -10.03
CA SER A 88 -11.31 0.77 -9.83
C SER A 88 -9.81 0.72 -10.06
N MET A 89 -9.14 -0.35 -9.60
CA MET A 89 -7.71 -0.54 -9.85
C MET A 89 -7.42 -0.60 -11.35
N ILE A 90 -8.13 -1.46 -12.08
CA ILE A 90 -7.93 -1.61 -13.53
C ILE A 90 -8.26 -0.32 -14.27
N ASP A 91 -9.31 0.40 -13.88
CA ASP A 91 -9.67 1.72 -14.45
C ASP A 91 -8.53 2.74 -14.27
N VAL A 92 -7.94 2.81 -13.06
CA VAL A 92 -6.79 3.68 -12.79
C VAL A 92 -5.58 3.30 -13.63
N LEU A 93 -5.27 2.01 -13.73
CA LEU A 93 -4.15 1.53 -14.56
C LEU A 93 -4.35 1.87 -16.03
N ILE A 94 -5.54 1.58 -16.59
CA ILE A 94 -5.88 1.88 -17.98
C ILE A 94 -5.82 3.39 -18.25
N LYS A 95 -6.40 4.21 -17.38
CA LYS A 95 -6.34 5.67 -17.49
C LYS A 95 -4.92 6.21 -17.39
N GLY A 96 -4.12 5.69 -16.46
CA GLY A 96 -2.72 6.03 -16.30
C GLY A 96 -1.87 5.74 -17.55
N LEU A 97 -2.26 4.71 -18.31
CA LEU A 97 -1.67 4.38 -19.61
C LEU A 97 -2.27 5.14 -20.79
N GLY A 98 -3.29 5.98 -20.58
CA GLY A 98 -3.96 6.76 -21.64
C GLY A 98 -5.05 6.00 -22.39
N GLY A 99 -5.52 4.89 -21.85
CA GLY A 99 -6.61 4.08 -22.41
C GLY A 99 -7.96 4.82 -22.40
N LYS A 100 -8.76 4.58 -23.42
CA LYS A 100 -10.10 5.18 -23.57
C LYS A 100 -11.18 4.33 -22.89
N LYS A 101 -12.36 4.93 -22.63
CA LYS A 101 -13.52 4.28 -21.99
C LYS A 101 -13.98 2.97 -22.65
N ASN A 102 -13.76 2.78 -23.95
CA ASN A 102 -14.17 1.57 -24.67
C ASN A 102 -13.35 0.34 -24.25
N VAL A 103 -12.08 0.51 -23.87
CA VAL A 103 -11.24 -0.55 -23.31
C VAL A 103 -11.78 -0.98 -21.94
N LEU A 104 -12.28 -0.02 -21.18
CA LEU A 104 -12.84 -0.24 -19.84
C LEU A 104 -14.10 -1.12 -19.86
N SER A 105 -14.95 -1.01 -20.89
CA SER A 105 -16.17 -1.83 -20.99
C SER A 105 -15.87 -3.30 -21.23
N THR A 106 -14.86 -3.61 -22.02
CA THR A 106 -14.38 -4.99 -22.27
C THR A 106 -13.71 -5.57 -21.02
N VAL A 107 -12.90 -4.75 -20.34
CA VAL A 107 -12.27 -5.09 -19.06
C VAL A 107 -13.29 -5.38 -17.97
N ALA A 108 -14.35 -4.55 -17.88
CA ALA A 108 -15.41 -4.71 -16.90
C ALA A 108 -16.11 -6.08 -17.02
N LYS A 109 -16.38 -6.53 -18.26
CA LYS A 109 -17.00 -7.83 -18.51
C LYS A 109 -16.09 -8.99 -18.07
N GLY A 110 -14.80 -8.93 -18.39
CA GLY A 110 -13.83 -9.95 -18.00
C GLY A 110 -13.65 -10.05 -16.48
N VAL A 111 -13.50 -8.91 -15.79
CA VAL A 111 -13.36 -8.88 -14.32
C VAL A 111 -14.63 -9.31 -13.61
N LEU A 112 -15.80 -8.87 -14.05
CA LEU A 112 -17.07 -9.31 -13.49
C LEU A 112 -17.30 -10.82 -13.70
N GLY A 113 -16.87 -11.37 -14.83
CA GLY A 113 -16.90 -12.81 -15.09
C GLY A 113 -15.97 -13.58 -14.15
N PHE A 114 -14.76 -13.08 -13.92
CA PHE A 114 -13.77 -13.68 -13.01
C PHE A 114 -14.25 -13.64 -11.55
N THR A 115 -14.68 -12.48 -11.06
CA THR A 115 -15.13 -12.32 -9.67
C THR A 115 -16.42 -13.12 -9.40
N ARG A 116 -17.31 -13.25 -10.36
CA ARG A 116 -18.50 -14.12 -10.25
C ARG A 116 -18.12 -15.59 -10.14
N LYS A 117 -17.18 -16.10 -10.96
CA LYS A 117 -16.72 -17.50 -10.85
C LYS A 117 -16.02 -17.78 -9.52
N VAL A 118 -15.19 -16.86 -9.03
CA VAL A 118 -14.53 -17.00 -7.71
C VAL A 118 -15.58 -16.99 -6.59
N ALA A 119 -16.58 -16.14 -6.65
CA ALA A 119 -17.69 -16.10 -5.68
C ALA A 119 -18.56 -17.38 -5.74
N CYS A 120 -18.88 -17.90 -6.94
CA CYS A 120 -19.64 -19.14 -7.08
C CYS A 120 -18.93 -20.36 -6.52
N VAL A 121 -17.62 -20.47 -6.73
CA VAL A 121 -16.82 -21.58 -6.14
C VAL A 121 -16.78 -21.51 -4.61
N ALA A 122 -16.75 -20.29 -4.05
CA ALA A 122 -16.78 -20.10 -2.60
C ALA A 122 -18.16 -20.39 -1.99
N THR A 123 -19.27 -20.06 -2.69
CA THR A 123 -20.64 -20.30 -2.21
C THR A 123 -21.06 -21.77 -2.31
N ASP A 124 -20.60 -22.51 -3.30
CA ASP A 124 -20.87 -23.96 -3.41
C ASP A 124 -20.18 -24.76 -2.27
N ALA A 125 -19.12 -24.21 -1.67
CA ALA A 125 -18.41 -24.85 -0.56
C ALA A 125 -18.96 -24.51 0.83
N VAL A 126 -19.74 -23.42 0.99
CA VAL A 126 -20.11 -22.87 2.32
C VAL A 126 -21.62 -22.82 2.58
N VAL A 127 -22.46 -22.78 1.54
CA VAL A 127 -23.92 -22.59 1.71
C VAL A 127 -24.66 -23.80 1.15
N GLY A 128 -25.31 -24.57 2.05
CA GLY A 128 -26.15 -25.70 1.67
C GLY A 128 -27.29 -25.28 0.70
N GLY A 129 -27.59 -26.18 -0.22
CA GLY A 129 -28.39 -26.12 -1.45
C GLY A 129 -29.59 -25.18 -1.64
N GLU A 130 -30.21 -24.60 -0.61
CA GLU A 130 -31.40 -23.74 -0.79
C GLU A 130 -31.06 -22.26 -1.07
N ALA A 131 -30.00 -21.74 -0.50
CA ALA A 131 -29.55 -20.35 -0.78
C ALA A 131 -28.85 -20.23 -2.13
N ALA A 132 -28.22 -21.30 -2.61
CA ALA A 132 -27.60 -21.36 -3.93
C ALA A 132 -28.65 -21.27 -5.07
N GLY A 133 -29.88 -21.73 -4.85
CA GLY A 133 -30.99 -21.63 -5.80
C GLY A 133 -31.46 -20.19 -6.06
N MET A 134 -31.56 -19.36 -5.01
CA MET A 134 -31.98 -17.96 -5.13
C MET A 134 -30.92 -17.06 -5.81
N ILE A 135 -29.63 -17.39 -5.68
CA ILE A 135 -28.55 -16.64 -6.33
C ILE A 135 -28.43 -17.05 -7.82
N ARG A 136 -28.78 -18.27 -8.17
CA ARG A 136 -28.83 -18.74 -9.58
C ARG A 136 -29.91 -18.04 -10.41
N ASP A 137 -31.06 -17.71 -9.84
CA ASP A 137 -32.17 -17.07 -10.57
C ASP A 137 -31.89 -15.60 -10.94
N VAL A 138 -31.00 -14.93 -10.23
CA VAL A 138 -30.59 -13.53 -10.50
C VAL A 138 -29.36 -13.46 -11.42
N THR A 139 -28.70 -14.59 -11.69
CA THR A 139 -27.39 -14.63 -12.37
C THR A 139 -27.33 -15.59 -13.56
N THR A 140 -28.48 -15.93 -14.20
CA THR A 140 -28.43 -16.70 -15.46
C THR A 140 -27.63 -15.92 -16.51
N PRO A 141 -26.47 -16.43 -16.97
CA PRO A 141 -25.72 -15.80 -18.07
C PRO A 141 -26.50 -16.12 -19.37
N THR A 142 -27.00 -15.08 -19.97
CA THR A 142 -27.42 -15.15 -21.39
C THR A 142 -26.19 -14.96 -22.26
N GLU A 143 -25.27 -15.88 -22.23
CA GLU A 143 -24.21 -16.14 -23.20
C GLU A 143 -23.03 -16.85 -22.49
N ASP A 144 -22.56 -17.97 -23.02
CA ASP A 144 -21.31 -18.63 -22.64
C ASP A 144 -20.12 -17.75 -23.00
N VAL A 145 -19.85 -16.73 -22.17
CA VAL A 145 -18.65 -15.92 -22.30
C VAL A 145 -17.49 -16.79 -21.83
N ASP A 146 -16.60 -17.15 -22.75
CA ASP A 146 -15.35 -17.83 -22.40
C ASP A 146 -14.46 -16.88 -21.58
N VAL A 147 -14.60 -16.97 -20.26
CA VAL A 147 -13.88 -16.12 -19.28
C VAL A 147 -12.36 -16.19 -19.51
N ALA A 148 -11.84 -17.33 -19.98
CA ALA A 148 -10.43 -17.48 -20.27
C ALA A 148 -10.01 -16.61 -21.44
N GLN A 149 -10.82 -16.55 -22.50
CA GLN A 149 -10.56 -15.66 -23.64
C GLN A 149 -10.64 -14.17 -23.25
N GLU A 150 -11.59 -13.80 -22.41
CA GLU A 150 -11.70 -12.41 -21.95
C GLU A 150 -10.51 -11.98 -21.09
N ILE A 151 -9.98 -12.88 -20.24
CA ILE A 151 -8.76 -12.63 -19.47
C ILE A 151 -7.56 -12.46 -20.41
N LEU A 152 -7.41 -13.31 -21.42
CA LEU A 152 -6.32 -13.20 -22.40
C LEU A 152 -6.41 -11.88 -23.16
N ARG A 153 -7.58 -11.51 -23.65
CA ARG A 153 -7.82 -10.21 -24.34
C ARG A 153 -7.51 -9.02 -23.42
N LEU A 154 -7.85 -9.13 -22.13
CA LEU A 154 -7.54 -8.11 -21.15
C LEU A 154 -6.03 -7.91 -21.00
N LYS A 155 -5.28 -9.01 -20.85
CA LYS A 155 -3.81 -8.98 -20.78
C LYS A 155 -3.17 -8.38 -22.02
N GLU A 156 -3.59 -8.83 -23.20
CA GLU A 156 -3.09 -8.33 -24.49
C GLU A 156 -3.38 -6.83 -24.66
N ASN A 157 -4.58 -6.38 -24.32
CA ASN A 157 -4.94 -4.98 -24.39
C ASN A 157 -4.14 -4.14 -23.38
N PHE A 158 -3.91 -4.66 -22.18
CA PHE A 158 -3.08 -3.98 -21.19
C PHE A 158 -1.63 -3.85 -21.68
N GLN A 159 -1.05 -4.94 -22.23
CA GLN A 159 0.31 -4.91 -22.81
C GLN A 159 0.40 -3.88 -23.96
N LYS A 160 -0.57 -3.84 -24.87
CA LYS A 160 -0.61 -2.84 -25.95
C LYS A 160 -0.63 -1.41 -25.41
N LEU A 161 -1.44 -1.14 -24.37
CA LEU A 161 -1.47 0.19 -23.73
C LEU A 161 -0.12 0.56 -23.10
N VAL A 162 0.55 -0.40 -22.47
CA VAL A 162 1.90 -0.20 -21.93
C VAL A 162 2.87 0.18 -23.05
N ASP A 163 2.91 -0.60 -24.13
CA ASP A 163 3.84 -0.39 -25.24
C ASP A 163 3.57 0.95 -25.96
N GLU A 164 2.29 1.29 -26.22
CA GLU A 164 1.88 2.56 -26.81
C GLU A 164 2.26 3.76 -25.92
N LYS A 165 2.04 3.62 -24.59
CA LYS A 165 2.38 4.68 -23.62
C LYS A 165 3.88 4.92 -23.57
N LEU A 166 4.67 3.86 -23.46
CA LEU A 166 6.13 3.96 -23.41
C LEU A 166 6.70 4.58 -24.69
N ALA A 167 6.21 4.16 -25.85
CA ALA A 167 6.64 4.71 -27.14
C ALA A 167 6.30 6.20 -27.25
N LYS A 168 5.06 6.60 -26.87
CA LYS A 168 4.58 7.98 -26.92
C LYS A 168 5.38 8.92 -26.01
N GLU A 169 5.62 8.49 -24.77
CA GLU A 169 6.28 9.31 -23.76
C GLU A 169 7.82 9.17 -23.79
N LYS A 170 8.36 8.33 -24.69
CA LYS A 170 9.79 8.01 -24.78
C LYS A 170 10.35 7.46 -23.46
N LYS A 171 9.59 6.57 -22.81
CA LYS A 171 9.95 5.90 -21.57
C LYS A 171 10.30 4.44 -21.84
N ASN A 172 11.00 3.79 -20.92
CA ASN A 172 11.45 2.40 -21.07
C ASN A 172 10.67 1.42 -20.19
N ARG A 173 9.99 1.89 -19.14
CA ARG A 173 9.20 1.06 -18.24
C ARG A 173 8.06 1.81 -17.55
N VAL A 174 7.06 1.06 -17.15
CA VAL A 174 5.98 1.52 -16.28
C VAL A 174 6.25 1.01 -14.87
N VAL A 175 6.15 1.88 -13.86
CA VAL A 175 6.22 1.48 -12.44
C VAL A 175 4.87 1.75 -11.80
N ILE A 176 4.25 0.68 -11.30
CA ILE A 176 2.90 0.70 -10.73
C ILE A 176 3.02 0.56 -9.22
N PHE A 177 2.66 1.62 -8.51
CA PHE A 177 2.59 1.65 -7.05
C PHE A 177 1.18 1.29 -6.60
N VAL A 178 1.07 0.30 -5.71
CA VAL A 178 -0.19 -0.10 -5.07
C VAL A 178 -0.01 0.08 -3.57
N ASP A 179 -0.69 1.08 -3.02
CA ASP A 179 -0.53 1.51 -1.63
C ASP A 179 -1.76 1.18 -0.78
N ASP A 180 -1.57 1.16 0.55
CA ASP A 180 -2.62 0.97 1.56
C ASP A 180 -3.37 -0.39 1.47
N LEU A 181 -2.75 -1.45 0.94
CA LEU A 181 -3.34 -2.79 0.90
C LEU A 181 -3.67 -3.34 2.30
N ASP A 182 -2.90 -2.94 3.31
CA ASP A 182 -3.05 -3.31 4.71
C ASP A 182 -4.22 -2.61 5.43
N ARG A 183 -4.89 -1.67 4.76
CA ARG A 183 -6.11 -1.03 5.29
C ARG A 183 -7.40 -1.69 4.80
N LEU A 184 -7.29 -2.62 3.89
CA LEU A 184 -8.44 -3.40 3.42
C LEU A 184 -8.80 -4.50 4.43
N GLU A 185 -10.05 -4.96 4.38
CA GLU A 185 -10.41 -6.25 4.97
C GLU A 185 -9.48 -7.33 4.42
N PRO A 186 -8.92 -8.23 5.26
CA PRO A 186 -7.88 -9.16 4.82
C PRO A 186 -8.27 -10.01 3.61
N ALA A 187 -9.49 -10.52 3.56
CA ALA A 187 -10.00 -11.29 2.42
C ALA A 187 -10.04 -10.48 1.12
N LYS A 188 -10.40 -9.17 1.20
CA LYS A 188 -10.41 -8.27 0.04
C LYS A 188 -9.01 -7.91 -0.45
N ALA A 189 -8.04 -7.80 0.47
CA ALA A 189 -6.64 -7.59 0.10
C ALA A 189 -6.13 -8.78 -0.74
N VAL A 190 -6.44 -10.00 -0.33
CA VAL A 190 -6.09 -11.22 -1.08
C VAL A 190 -6.78 -11.26 -2.44
N GLU A 191 -8.08 -10.93 -2.52
CA GLU A 191 -8.82 -10.85 -3.78
C GLU A 191 -8.17 -9.86 -4.76
N LEU A 192 -7.79 -8.68 -4.28
CA LEU A 192 -7.12 -7.68 -5.10
C LEU A 192 -5.75 -8.16 -5.61
N LEU A 193 -4.98 -8.85 -4.76
CA LEU A 193 -3.70 -9.44 -5.16
C LEU A 193 -3.87 -10.54 -6.22
N GLU A 194 -4.93 -11.34 -6.15
CA GLU A 194 -5.25 -12.35 -7.18
C GLU A 194 -5.58 -11.72 -8.53
N ILE A 195 -6.33 -10.61 -8.53
CA ILE A 195 -6.64 -9.87 -9.74
C ILE A 195 -5.39 -9.19 -10.28
N LEU A 196 -4.59 -8.56 -9.42
CA LEU A 196 -3.33 -7.96 -9.80
C LEU A 196 -2.40 -8.96 -10.47
N LYS A 197 -2.39 -10.22 -10.00
CA LYS A 197 -1.60 -11.31 -10.60
C LYS A 197 -1.85 -11.51 -12.09
N LEU A 198 -3.02 -11.14 -12.60
CA LEU A 198 -3.32 -11.21 -14.04
C LEU A 198 -2.41 -10.29 -14.88
N PHE A 199 -1.82 -9.27 -14.27
CA PHE A 199 -1.00 -8.25 -14.95
C PHE A 199 0.49 -8.33 -14.60
N LEU A 200 0.87 -9.14 -13.60
CA LEU A 200 2.25 -9.19 -13.10
C LEU A 200 3.26 -9.75 -14.10
N ASP A 201 2.80 -10.41 -15.17
CA ASP A 201 3.62 -10.93 -16.27
C ASP A 201 3.74 -9.99 -17.48
N CYS A 202 3.19 -8.75 -17.37
CA CYS A 202 3.27 -7.76 -18.44
C CYS A 202 4.69 -7.20 -18.57
N LYS A 203 5.21 -7.22 -19.82
CA LYS A 203 6.55 -6.73 -20.14
C LYS A 203 6.69 -5.24 -19.86
N ASN A 204 7.88 -4.83 -19.52
CA ASN A 204 8.23 -3.44 -19.21
C ASN A 204 7.48 -2.86 -17.99
N CYS A 205 6.94 -3.74 -17.12
CA CYS A 205 6.23 -3.34 -15.91
C CYS A 205 7.01 -3.74 -14.65
N VAL A 206 7.05 -2.83 -13.66
CA VAL A 206 7.49 -3.08 -12.29
C VAL A 206 6.34 -2.74 -11.36
N PHE A 207 5.96 -3.67 -10.49
CA PHE A 207 4.91 -3.47 -9.49
C PHE A 207 5.55 -3.29 -8.12
N ILE A 208 5.14 -2.26 -7.39
CA ILE A 208 5.60 -1.96 -6.03
C ILE A 208 4.37 -1.96 -5.12
N LEU A 209 4.31 -2.94 -4.22
CA LEU A 209 3.15 -3.19 -3.37
C LEU A 209 3.50 -2.85 -1.91
N ALA A 210 2.81 -1.87 -1.31
CA ALA A 210 2.87 -1.65 0.13
C ALA A 210 1.97 -2.68 0.82
N VAL A 211 2.56 -3.60 1.55
CA VAL A 211 1.83 -4.73 2.11
C VAL A 211 2.29 -5.05 3.53
N ASP A 212 1.34 -5.45 4.35
CA ASP A 212 1.60 -6.13 5.61
C ASP A 212 1.39 -7.64 5.41
N TYR A 213 2.42 -8.42 5.69
CA TYR A 213 2.39 -9.86 5.51
C TYR A 213 1.32 -10.54 6.37
N GLU A 214 1.06 -10.03 7.59
CA GLU A 214 0.05 -10.58 8.49
C GLU A 214 -1.36 -10.39 7.95
N VAL A 215 -1.64 -9.24 7.33
CA VAL A 215 -2.93 -8.99 6.68
C VAL A 215 -3.18 -9.99 5.55
N VAL A 216 -2.17 -10.25 4.73
CA VAL A 216 -2.29 -11.22 3.62
C VAL A 216 -2.51 -12.64 4.16
N THR A 217 -1.75 -13.07 5.18
CA THR A 217 -1.90 -14.41 5.75
C THR A 217 -3.26 -14.60 6.44
N THR A 218 -3.76 -13.57 7.12
CA THR A 218 -5.11 -13.57 7.70
C THR A 218 -6.16 -13.67 6.62
N GLY A 219 -6.06 -12.86 5.56
CA GLY A 219 -7.01 -12.91 4.44
C GLY A 219 -7.05 -14.25 3.71
N ILE A 220 -5.92 -14.94 3.62
CA ILE A 220 -5.87 -16.29 3.05
C ILE A 220 -6.63 -17.28 3.94
N ARG A 221 -6.51 -17.18 5.27
CA ARG A 221 -7.27 -18.02 6.20
C ARG A 221 -8.77 -17.72 6.12
N GLU A 222 -9.17 -16.46 6.12
CA GLU A 222 -10.57 -16.05 5.98
C GLU A 222 -11.20 -16.55 4.67
N LYS A 223 -10.45 -16.47 3.57
CA LYS A 223 -10.95 -16.83 2.24
C LYS A 223 -11.00 -18.33 1.97
N TYR A 224 -10.01 -19.08 2.47
CA TYR A 224 -9.82 -20.50 2.14
C TYR A 224 -10.01 -21.44 3.35
N GLY A 225 -10.40 -20.91 4.53
CA GLY A 225 -10.65 -21.64 5.77
C GLY A 225 -9.43 -21.86 6.62
N ASP A 226 -9.65 -22.12 7.91
CA ASP A 226 -8.60 -22.26 8.94
C ASP A 226 -7.65 -23.47 8.74
N ASN A 227 -8.04 -24.44 7.93
CA ASN A 227 -7.20 -25.60 7.58
C ASN A 227 -6.06 -25.26 6.62
N VAL A 228 -5.95 -23.98 6.20
CA VAL A 228 -4.85 -23.50 5.36
C VAL A 228 -3.58 -23.39 6.21
N SER A 229 -2.61 -24.26 5.94
CA SER A 229 -1.32 -24.21 6.65
C SER A 229 -0.63 -22.85 6.41
N ALA A 230 0.15 -22.39 7.39
CA ALA A 230 1.00 -21.19 7.24
C ALA A 230 1.91 -21.27 5.98
N GLN A 231 2.24 -22.49 5.54
CA GLN A 231 2.99 -22.72 4.31
C GLN A 231 2.23 -22.34 3.05
N LYS A 232 0.89 -22.55 2.99
CA LYS A 232 0.08 -22.11 1.83
C LYS A 232 0.04 -20.57 1.74
N GLY A 233 0.00 -19.89 2.90
CA GLY A 233 0.08 -18.43 2.94
C GLY A 233 1.41 -17.91 2.36
N ARG A 234 2.53 -18.50 2.78
CA ARG A 234 3.85 -18.20 2.23
C ARG A 234 3.91 -18.48 0.74
N ASN A 235 3.50 -19.65 0.30
CA ASN A 235 3.51 -20.04 -1.10
C ASN A 235 2.64 -19.11 -1.98
N PHE A 236 1.55 -18.57 -1.46
CA PHE A 236 0.74 -17.58 -2.17
C PHE A 236 1.53 -16.28 -2.38
N PHE A 237 2.17 -15.81 -1.31
CA PHE A 237 2.97 -14.59 -1.34
C PHE A 237 4.17 -14.72 -2.28
N ASP A 238 4.91 -15.83 -2.18
CA ASP A 238 6.07 -16.13 -3.02
C ASP A 238 5.73 -16.24 -4.52
N LYS A 239 4.48 -16.59 -4.85
CA LYS A 239 4.01 -16.62 -6.25
C LYS A 239 3.71 -15.24 -6.83
N ILE A 240 3.54 -14.23 -5.97
CA ILE A 240 3.20 -12.86 -6.38
C ILE A 240 4.44 -11.97 -6.28
N ILE A 241 5.19 -12.09 -5.20
CA ILE A 241 6.32 -11.21 -4.88
C ILE A 241 7.63 -11.89 -5.26
N GLN A 242 8.38 -11.25 -6.16
CA GLN A 242 9.71 -11.70 -6.55
C GLN A 242 10.81 -11.12 -5.66
N LEU A 243 10.62 -9.87 -5.19
CA LEU A 243 11.56 -9.21 -4.29
C LEU A 243 10.83 -8.67 -3.05
N PRO A 244 10.90 -9.39 -1.91
CA PRO A 244 10.40 -8.86 -0.65
C PRO A 244 11.42 -7.90 -0.04
N PHE A 245 11.01 -6.65 0.23
CA PHE A 245 11.79 -5.66 0.95
C PHE A 245 11.08 -5.30 2.26
N LYS A 246 11.69 -5.67 3.38
CA LYS A 246 11.19 -5.28 4.70
C LYS A 246 11.81 -3.95 5.10
N ILE A 247 10.97 -2.98 5.48
CA ILE A 247 11.42 -1.67 5.96
C ILE A 247 12.32 -1.86 7.19
N PRO A 248 13.55 -1.33 7.18
CA PRO A 248 14.53 -1.55 8.24
C PRO A 248 14.31 -0.62 9.44
N VAL A 249 13.13 -0.68 10.06
CA VAL A 249 12.77 0.21 11.18
C VAL A 249 13.77 0.15 12.36
N ALA A 250 14.41 -0.98 12.56
CA ALA A 250 15.44 -1.13 13.59
C ALA A 250 16.71 -0.30 13.33
N HIS A 251 16.94 0.08 12.07
CA HIS A 251 18.08 0.91 11.64
C HIS A 251 17.72 2.39 11.51
N TYR A 252 16.52 2.78 11.87
CA TYR A 252 16.11 4.19 11.84
C TYR A 252 16.96 5.04 12.80
N SER A 253 17.38 6.21 12.33
CA SER A 253 18.09 7.19 13.16
C SER A 253 17.12 7.88 14.11
N VAL A 254 16.66 7.14 15.13
CA VAL A 254 15.69 7.64 16.12
C VAL A 254 16.24 8.85 16.87
N SER A 255 17.55 8.89 17.18
CA SER A 255 18.18 10.01 17.86
C SER A 255 18.09 11.31 17.06
N LYS A 256 18.29 11.25 15.74
CA LYS A 256 18.10 12.40 14.84
C LYS A 256 16.66 12.92 14.89
N TYR A 257 15.71 12.00 14.78
CA TYR A 257 14.27 12.33 14.82
C TYR A 257 13.88 12.94 16.18
N VAL A 258 14.34 12.34 17.29
CA VAL A 258 14.07 12.81 18.65
C VAL A 258 14.63 14.20 18.86
N GLY A 259 15.91 14.45 18.47
CA GLY A 259 16.55 15.75 18.58
C GLY A 259 15.82 16.84 17.78
N ASP A 260 15.37 16.54 16.55
CA ASP A 260 14.58 17.46 15.72
C ASP A 260 13.22 17.78 16.38
N MET A 261 12.53 16.76 16.90
CA MET A 261 11.24 16.94 17.57
C MET A 261 11.37 17.73 18.89
N MET A 262 12.37 17.43 19.70
CA MET A 262 12.66 18.19 20.93
C MET A 262 12.92 19.66 20.64
N SER A 263 13.75 19.94 19.64
CA SER A 263 14.01 21.32 19.20
C SER A 263 12.72 22.03 18.75
N LYS A 264 11.85 21.37 18.01
CA LYS A 264 10.55 21.94 17.56
C LYS A 264 9.60 22.28 18.71
N ILE A 265 9.65 21.53 19.80
CA ILE A 265 8.82 21.79 20.99
C ILE A 265 9.50 22.73 21.98
N GLY A 266 10.65 23.32 21.64
CA GLY A 266 11.37 24.29 22.46
C GLY A 266 12.16 23.68 23.62
N ILE A 267 12.41 22.39 23.60
CA ILE A 267 13.28 21.72 24.58
C ILE A 267 14.69 21.67 24.00
N SER A 268 15.60 22.40 24.66
CA SER A 268 17.03 22.29 24.39
C SER A 268 17.55 20.98 24.97
N VAL A 269 18.12 20.15 24.11
CA VAL A 269 18.70 18.86 24.51
C VAL A 269 20.20 19.06 24.57
N GLU A 270 20.77 19.08 25.78
CA GLU A 270 22.20 19.27 26.01
C GLU A 270 22.88 17.93 26.39
N GLY A 271 24.07 17.71 25.87
CA GLY A 271 24.90 16.57 26.21
C GLY A 271 24.24 15.19 25.95
N ASN A 272 24.20 14.35 27.00
CA ASN A 272 23.67 12.97 26.91
C ASN A 272 22.12 12.87 26.94
N ASP A 273 21.40 13.96 27.08
CA ASP A 273 19.94 13.95 27.22
C ASP A 273 19.25 13.37 25.99
N ASN A 274 19.77 13.66 24.78
CA ASN A 274 19.24 13.09 23.54
C ASN A 274 19.34 11.56 23.52
N GLU A 275 20.42 10.99 24.01
CA GLU A 275 20.59 9.54 24.12
C GLU A 275 19.60 8.94 25.13
N LEU A 276 19.43 9.59 26.28
CA LEU A 276 18.48 9.18 27.30
C LEU A 276 17.04 9.20 26.76
N PHE A 277 16.61 10.31 26.15
CA PHE A 277 15.28 10.40 25.53
C PHE A 277 15.09 9.38 24.39
N THR A 278 16.11 9.19 23.57
CA THR A 278 16.11 8.16 22.52
C THR A 278 15.92 6.76 23.12
N ALA A 279 16.63 6.43 24.19
CA ALA A 279 16.51 5.15 24.88
C ALA A 279 15.12 4.96 25.49
N LEU A 280 14.57 5.98 26.13
CA LEU A 280 13.20 5.95 26.69
C LEU A 280 12.15 5.73 25.62
N ILE A 281 12.23 6.43 24.48
CA ILE A 281 11.31 6.27 23.36
C ILE A 281 11.41 4.86 22.77
N ARG A 282 12.63 4.36 22.57
CA ARG A 282 12.85 3.01 22.05
C ARG A 282 12.28 1.92 22.94
N THR A 283 12.41 2.06 24.25
CA THR A 283 11.91 1.06 25.21
C THR A 283 10.40 1.15 25.45
N SER A 284 9.79 2.35 25.29
CA SER A 284 8.37 2.55 25.58
C SER A 284 7.47 2.31 24.35
N ILE A 285 7.84 2.83 23.19
CA ILE A 285 7.02 2.78 21.97
C ILE A 285 7.72 2.15 20.76
N GLY A 286 8.99 1.75 20.90
CA GLY A 286 9.77 1.11 19.85
C GLY A 286 10.21 2.07 18.74
N PHE A 287 10.26 1.55 17.50
CA PHE A 287 10.80 2.26 16.33
C PHE A 287 9.72 2.78 15.37
N ASN A 288 8.45 2.73 15.76
CA ASN A 288 7.36 3.09 14.85
C ASN A 288 7.23 4.63 14.71
N PRO A 289 7.45 5.20 13.49
CA PRO A 289 7.40 6.64 13.27
C PRO A 289 6.08 7.29 13.66
N ARG A 290 4.95 6.63 13.41
CA ARG A 290 3.61 7.14 13.77
C ARG A 290 3.42 7.19 15.28
N ALA A 291 3.87 6.16 16.00
CA ALA A 291 3.81 6.15 17.46
C ALA A 291 4.66 7.28 18.06
N MET A 292 5.85 7.53 17.52
CA MET A 292 6.70 8.64 17.93
C MET A 292 6.04 10.01 17.67
N LYS A 293 5.44 10.23 16.50
CA LYS A 293 4.70 11.48 16.20
C LYS A 293 3.56 11.69 17.20
N ARG A 294 2.80 10.66 17.53
CA ARG A 294 1.72 10.72 18.52
C ARG A 294 2.24 11.06 19.91
N LEU A 295 3.37 10.48 20.32
CA LEU A 295 3.99 10.79 21.62
C LEU A 295 4.32 12.29 21.71
N PHE A 296 4.99 12.86 20.73
CA PHE A 296 5.34 14.28 20.72
C PHE A 296 4.11 15.19 20.69
N ASN A 297 3.09 14.85 19.90
CA ASN A 297 1.84 15.59 19.88
C ASN A 297 1.12 15.56 21.24
N THR A 298 1.10 14.39 21.89
CA THR A 298 0.52 14.24 23.23
C THR A 298 1.30 15.07 24.25
N TYR A 299 2.61 15.04 24.21
CA TYR A 299 3.45 15.84 25.09
C TYR A 299 3.17 17.34 24.93
N GLN A 300 3.14 17.84 23.68
CA GLN A 300 2.81 19.24 23.41
C GLN A 300 1.43 19.63 23.93
N LEU A 301 0.41 18.78 23.72
CA LEU A 301 -0.93 19.02 24.23
C LEU A 301 -0.93 19.15 25.76
N LEU A 302 -0.25 18.23 26.46
CA LEU A 302 -0.14 18.26 27.91
C LEU A 302 0.59 19.50 28.41
N ASP A 303 1.64 19.94 27.73
CA ASP A 303 2.35 21.18 28.05
C ASP A 303 1.41 22.40 27.94
N PHE A 304 0.61 22.51 26.88
CA PHE A 304 -0.40 23.57 26.76
C PHE A 304 -1.46 23.52 27.85
N VAL A 305 -1.97 22.34 28.17
CA VAL A 305 -2.96 22.15 29.24
C VAL A 305 -2.38 22.59 30.59
N SER A 306 -1.12 22.20 30.90
CA SER A 306 -0.46 22.56 32.15
C SER A 306 -0.26 24.07 32.27
N ARG A 307 0.19 24.74 31.21
CA ARG A 307 0.35 26.20 31.18
C ARG A 307 -0.98 26.93 31.31
N GLY A 308 -2.04 26.43 30.67
CA GLY A 308 -3.40 26.99 30.79
C GLY A 308 -3.98 26.82 32.20
N THR A 309 -3.66 25.73 32.87
CA THR A 309 -4.15 25.48 34.26
C THR A 309 -3.41 26.37 35.27
N VAL A 310 -2.11 26.62 35.07
CA VAL A 310 -1.32 27.50 35.95
C VAL A 310 -1.75 28.97 35.81
N MET A 311 -2.22 29.41 34.62
CA MET A 311 -2.74 30.79 34.44
C MET A 311 -4.09 31.04 35.12
N ASN A 312 -4.82 30.01 35.53
CA ASN A 312 -6.13 30.13 36.17
C ASN A 312 -6.10 29.98 37.71
N ILE A 313 -4.96 30.01 38.36
CA ILE A 313 -4.90 30.13 39.82
C ILE A 313 -5.06 31.62 40.15
N PRO A 314 -6.22 32.08 40.67
CA PRO A 314 -6.36 33.45 41.07
C PRO A 314 -5.39 33.71 42.23
N ASN A 315 -4.55 34.72 42.10
CA ASN A 315 -3.79 35.30 43.22
C ASN A 315 -4.76 35.97 44.19
N ASN A 316 -5.45 35.15 44.99
CA ASN A 316 -6.20 35.61 46.14
C ASN A 316 -5.71 34.84 47.36
N ILE A 317 -4.63 35.36 47.94
CA ILE A 317 -4.41 35.36 49.39
C ILE A 317 -3.82 36.72 49.75
#